data_23640a5852689c3187ae3657a41b9f84
#
_entry.id   23640a5852689c3187ae3657a41b9f84
#
_cell.length_a   1.000
_cell.length_b   1.000
_cell.length_c   1.000
_cell.angle_alpha   90.00
_cell.angle_beta   90.00
_cell.angle_gamma   90.00
#
_symmetry.space_group_name_H-M   'P 1'
#
loop_
_entity.id
_entity.type
_entity.pdbx_description
1 polymer ?
#
loop_
_entity_poly.entity_id
_entity_poly.type
_entity_poly.pdbx_seq_one_letter_code
_entity_poly.pdbx_strand_id
1 'polypeptide(L)'
;MKNLLKKYAAVSAIALAGGMTTASHAADSVNVAFFLEWATPNQISKVDKAYDDAMGVDVKWTDFSTGVQMTEAMLAGDIDIAYSQGLAPFVTAIQQGAPLKMVSIAVVYEANDCFVKDGLGITSANASELEGKTVAVPLNTMADFSFRKQMAALDVDMSTMTIVDQAPADGAVSLADGSVAMACIFGGASAKAAGEVGKPIMSSQEKRDAGIGSFDVVSVTEKFATENPGLLRTFLEVTEEANQNWKATDNQITKVAADAGMDFGTTKSQMAGFVFPSIADQKETFFGSSGIAVSAAESLGLVFKKPGAWNVDDKIAKVITGEYLD
;
A
#
# COMPACT_ATOMS: atom_id res chain seq x y z
N MET A 1 28.29 85.54 13.41
CA MET A 1 26.98 85.98 14.01
C MET A 1 25.99 84.85 14.01
N LYS A 2 25.48 84.65 15.17
CA LYS A 2 24.23 83.89 15.48
C LYS A 2 24.17 82.40 15.26
N ASN A 3 24.33 81.70 16.37
CA ASN A 3 23.78 80.44 16.86
C ASN A 3 22.36 80.18 16.41
N LEU A 4 22.07 78.90 16.16
CA LEU A 4 20.83 78.28 16.68
C LEU A 4 21.03 76.75 16.86
N LEU A 5 20.95 76.38 18.10
CA LEU A 5 20.85 74.98 18.58
C LEU A 5 19.57 74.34 18.05
N LYS A 6 19.65 73.16 17.50
CA LYS A 6 18.47 72.24 17.32
C LYS A 6 18.63 71.04 18.20
N LYS A 7 17.73 70.88 19.13
CA LYS A 7 17.53 69.76 20.03
C LYS A 7 17.10 68.53 19.21
N TYR A 8 17.80 67.44 19.36
CA TYR A 8 17.37 66.15 18.85
C TYR A 8 16.53 65.43 19.96
N ALA A 9 15.25 65.26 19.72
CA ALA A 9 14.37 64.38 20.47
C ALA A 9 14.59 62.94 19.95
N ALA A 10 15.11 62.09 20.76
CA ALA A 10 15.18 60.63 20.48
C ALA A 10 13.76 60.05 20.68
N VAL A 11 13.18 59.58 19.60
CA VAL A 11 11.97 58.73 19.66
C VAL A 11 12.44 57.27 19.65
N SER A 12 12.33 56.62 20.81
CA SER A 12 12.52 55.17 20.94
C SER A 12 11.31 54.47 20.37
N ALA A 13 11.47 53.87 19.19
CA ALA A 13 10.49 52.95 18.62
C ALA A 13 10.70 51.56 19.28
N ILE A 14 9.79 51.19 20.17
CA ILE A 14 9.68 49.82 20.69
C ILE A 14 9.03 48.99 19.59
N ALA A 15 9.84 48.19 18.88
CA ALA A 15 9.32 47.15 18.00
C ALA A 15 8.73 46.02 18.84
N LEU A 16 7.42 45.96 18.97
CA LEU A 16 6.73 44.76 19.39
C LEU A 16 6.90 43.70 18.27
N ALA A 17 7.83 42.80 18.44
CA ALA A 17 7.87 41.55 17.69
C ALA A 17 6.71 40.67 18.17
N GLY A 18 5.54 40.87 17.58
CA GLY A 18 4.43 39.95 17.73
C GLY A 18 4.83 38.63 17.03
N GLY A 19 5.23 37.63 17.84
CA GLY A 19 5.34 36.25 17.35
C GLY A 19 3.96 35.81 16.88
N MET A 20 3.76 35.75 15.56
CA MET A 20 2.67 35.00 14.98
C MET A 20 2.97 33.51 15.22
N THR A 21 2.45 32.98 16.33
CA THR A 21 2.25 31.54 16.44
C THR A 21 1.21 31.20 15.37
N THR A 22 1.64 30.66 14.24
CA THR A 22 0.73 29.94 13.35
C THR A 22 0.13 28.83 14.18
N ALA A 23 -1.11 29.00 14.62
CA ALA A 23 -1.89 27.91 15.14
C ALA A 23 -1.95 26.88 14.02
N SER A 24 -1.28 25.75 14.21
CA SER A 24 -1.51 24.56 13.38
C SER A 24 -2.99 24.24 13.57
N HIS A 25 -3.82 24.52 12.55
CA HIS A 25 -5.17 24.01 12.53
C HIS A 25 -5.01 22.48 12.41
N ALA A 26 -5.40 21.75 13.46
CA ALA A 26 -5.60 20.31 13.35
C ALA A 26 -6.59 20.07 12.20
N ALA A 27 -6.36 19.02 11.41
CA ALA A 27 -7.25 18.69 10.32
C ALA A 27 -8.66 18.45 10.86
N ASP A 28 -9.67 18.99 10.20
CA ASP A 28 -11.09 18.78 10.57
C ASP A 28 -11.56 17.35 10.27
N SER A 29 -10.87 16.65 9.37
CA SER A 29 -11.10 15.24 9.03
C SER A 29 -9.82 14.62 8.48
N VAL A 30 -9.73 13.28 8.53
CA VAL A 30 -8.66 12.48 7.93
C VAL A 30 -9.25 11.58 6.85
N ASN A 31 -8.69 11.63 5.65
CA ASN A 31 -9.15 10.84 4.52
C ASN A 31 -8.24 9.63 4.31
N VAL A 32 -8.81 8.44 4.39
CA VAL A 32 -8.07 7.17 4.35
C VAL A 32 -8.52 6.33 3.15
N ALA A 33 -7.57 5.90 2.33
CA ALA A 33 -7.79 4.93 1.28
C ALA A 33 -7.65 3.50 1.82
N PHE A 34 -8.48 2.58 1.34
CA PHE A 34 -8.41 1.15 1.64
C PHE A 34 -8.85 0.31 0.44
N PHE A 35 -8.73 -1.02 0.54
CA PHE A 35 -9.25 -1.94 -0.47
C PHE A 35 -10.50 -2.68 0.00
N LEU A 36 -11.47 -2.83 -0.88
CA LEU A 36 -12.45 -3.92 -0.81
C LEU A 36 -11.76 -5.27 -1.12
N GLU A 37 -12.38 -6.37 -0.75
CA GLU A 37 -11.87 -7.74 -0.95
C GLU A 37 -10.49 -8.00 -0.30
N TRP A 38 -10.09 -7.14 0.66
CA TRP A 38 -8.82 -7.21 1.35
C TRP A 38 -9.04 -7.12 2.86
N ALA A 39 -9.23 -8.29 3.47
CA ALA A 39 -9.63 -8.40 4.87
C ALA A 39 -8.49 -8.12 5.84
N THR A 40 -8.67 -7.14 6.73
CA THR A 40 -7.69 -6.77 7.74
C THR A 40 -8.36 -6.45 9.07
N PRO A 41 -7.72 -6.70 10.23
CA PRO A 41 -8.33 -6.53 11.56
C PRO A 41 -8.82 -5.11 11.83
N ASN A 42 -8.13 -4.10 11.31
CA ASN A 42 -8.44 -2.68 11.50
C ASN A 42 -9.81 -2.27 10.93
N GLN A 43 -10.39 -3.08 10.04
CA GLN A 43 -11.74 -2.85 9.53
C GLN A 43 -12.79 -2.93 10.64
N ILE A 44 -12.53 -3.67 11.72
CA ILE A 44 -13.38 -3.66 12.92
C ILE A 44 -13.37 -2.26 13.55
N SER A 45 -12.19 -1.70 13.77
CA SER A 45 -12.01 -0.34 14.32
C SER A 45 -12.60 0.74 13.41
N LYS A 46 -12.54 0.56 12.08
CA LYS A 46 -13.20 1.41 11.09
C LYS A 46 -14.73 1.37 11.27
N VAL A 47 -15.32 0.19 11.31
CA VAL A 47 -16.79 0.02 11.43
C VAL A 47 -17.30 0.51 12.79
N ASP A 48 -16.55 0.23 13.86
CA ASP A 48 -16.89 0.63 15.22
C ASP A 48 -16.53 2.11 15.52
N LYS A 49 -16.00 2.86 14.54
CA LYS A 49 -15.57 4.26 14.64
C LYS A 49 -14.48 4.54 15.70
N ALA A 50 -13.71 3.53 16.04
CA ALA A 50 -12.63 3.67 17.03
C ALA A 50 -11.54 4.67 16.59
N TYR A 51 -11.31 4.81 15.27
CA TYR A 51 -10.42 5.83 14.74
C TYR A 51 -10.95 7.24 14.99
N ASP A 52 -12.25 7.48 14.70
CA ASP A 52 -12.91 8.78 14.92
C ASP A 52 -12.85 9.18 16.39
N ASP A 53 -13.19 8.23 17.28
CA ASP A 53 -13.21 8.46 18.73
C ASP A 53 -11.81 8.75 19.29
N ALA A 54 -10.79 7.99 18.88
CA ALA A 54 -9.42 8.16 19.38
C ALA A 54 -8.75 9.42 18.81
N MET A 55 -8.97 9.73 17.55
CA MET A 55 -8.37 10.89 16.87
C MET A 55 -9.11 12.19 17.16
N GLY A 56 -10.39 12.12 17.59
CA GLY A 56 -11.23 13.29 17.86
C GLY A 56 -11.62 14.07 16.62
N VAL A 57 -11.51 13.46 15.44
CA VAL A 57 -11.88 14.02 14.13
C VAL A 57 -12.62 12.96 13.30
N ASP A 58 -13.36 13.41 12.28
CA ASP A 58 -14.05 12.51 11.36
C ASP A 58 -13.04 11.77 10.46
N VAL A 59 -13.03 10.43 10.46
CA VAL A 59 -12.16 9.60 9.60
C VAL A 59 -12.96 9.04 8.44
N LYS A 60 -12.69 9.55 7.25
CA LYS A 60 -13.39 9.20 6.02
C LYS A 60 -12.63 8.13 5.26
N TRP A 61 -13.30 7.03 4.96
CA TRP A 61 -12.73 5.89 4.25
C TRP A 61 -13.25 5.83 2.82
N THR A 62 -12.33 5.73 1.86
CA THR A 62 -12.64 5.59 0.43
C THR A 62 -11.97 4.33 -0.10
N ASP A 63 -12.74 3.48 -0.75
CA ASP A 63 -12.22 2.26 -1.39
C ASP A 63 -11.64 2.55 -2.78
N PHE A 64 -10.61 1.77 -3.13
CA PHE A 64 -9.94 1.82 -4.41
C PHE A 64 -9.71 0.41 -4.97
N SER A 65 -9.68 0.29 -6.29
CA SER A 65 -9.43 -1.00 -6.94
C SER A 65 -7.95 -1.36 -7.01
N THR A 66 -7.05 -0.37 -6.97
CA THR A 66 -5.59 -0.58 -7.03
C THR A 66 -4.82 0.43 -6.18
N GLY A 67 -3.62 0.05 -5.72
CA GLY A 67 -2.73 0.97 -5.00
C GLY A 67 -2.19 2.11 -5.86
N VAL A 68 -2.23 1.98 -7.18
CA VAL A 68 -1.91 3.07 -8.12
C VAL A 68 -2.95 4.18 -8.02
N GLN A 69 -4.25 3.82 -8.02
CA GLN A 69 -5.34 4.78 -7.83
C GLN A 69 -5.29 5.46 -6.45
N MET A 70 -4.91 4.73 -5.38
CA MET A 70 -4.65 5.34 -4.07
C MET A 70 -3.56 6.42 -4.17
N THR A 71 -2.45 6.10 -4.85
CA THR A 71 -1.36 7.06 -5.06
C THR A 71 -1.85 8.31 -5.80
N GLU A 72 -2.62 8.14 -6.86
CA GLU A 72 -3.17 9.25 -7.65
C GLU A 72 -4.07 10.16 -6.79
N ALA A 73 -4.93 9.57 -5.97
CA ALA A 73 -5.78 10.31 -5.03
C ALA A 73 -4.98 11.03 -3.92
N MET A 74 -3.88 10.42 -3.43
CA MET A 74 -2.96 11.08 -2.50
C MET A 74 -2.28 12.28 -3.14
N LEU A 75 -1.83 12.16 -4.38
CA LEU A 75 -1.18 13.25 -5.12
C LEU A 75 -2.17 14.37 -5.50
N ALA A 76 -3.44 14.04 -5.70
CA ALA A 76 -4.51 15.01 -5.89
C ALA A 76 -4.87 15.77 -4.61
N GLY A 77 -4.49 15.23 -3.44
CA GLY A 77 -4.82 15.82 -2.14
C GLY A 77 -6.17 15.37 -1.57
N ASP A 78 -6.78 14.33 -2.16
CA ASP A 78 -8.06 13.78 -1.73
C ASP A 78 -7.89 12.76 -0.59
N ILE A 79 -6.70 12.14 -0.47
CA ILE A 79 -6.35 11.11 0.51
C ILE A 79 -5.10 11.52 1.28
N ASP A 80 -5.15 11.39 2.61
CA ASP A 80 -4.05 11.66 3.52
C ASP A 80 -3.21 10.41 3.81
N ILE A 81 -3.89 9.28 4.07
CA ILE A 81 -3.32 7.99 4.44
C ILE A 81 -3.84 6.91 3.48
N ALA A 82 -2.96 6.07 2.93
CA ALA A 82 -3.35 4.87 2.22
C ALA A 82 -3.00 3.65 3.08
N TYR A 83 -4.03 2.94 3.54
CA TYR A 83 -3.89 1.73 4.34
C TYR A 83 -3.82 0.50 3.43
N SER A 84 -2.81 -0.33 3.67
CA SER A 84 -2.52 -1.53 2.88
C SER A 84 -2.24 -1.26 1.41
N GLN A 85 -1.65 -0.09 1.10
CA GLN A 85 -1.10 0.15 -0.23
C GLN A 85 0.02 -0.84 -0.50
N GLY A 86 0.04 -1.49 -1.67
CA GLY A 86 1.15 -2.35 -2.06
C GLY A 86 2.47 -1.60 -2.13
N LEU A 87 3.58 -2.24 -1.77
CA LEU A 87 4.91 -1.61 -1.84
C LEU A 87 5.27 -1.13 -3.25
N ALA A 88 4.80 -1.82 -4.31
CA ALA A 88 5.11 -1.46 -5.69
C ALA A 88 4.54 -0.10 -6.13
N PRO A 89 3.24 0.22 -5.93
CA PRO A 89 2.71 1.54 -6.23
C PRO A 89 3.41 2.64 -5.43
N PHE A 90 3.72 2.41 -4.14
CA PHE A 90 4.48 3.35 -3.32
C PHE A 90 5.86 3.62 -3.92
N VAL A 91 6.67 2.59 -4.20
CA VAL A 91 8.03 2.74 -4.75
C VAL A 91 8.01 3.41 -6.12
N THR A 92 7.07 3.03 -6.97
CA THR A 92 6.92 3.64 -8.30
C THR A 92 6.63 5.14 -8.20
N ALA A 93 5.77 5.54 -7.25
CA ALA A 93 5.46 6.94 -6.98
C ALA A 93 6.69 7.71 -6.46
N ILE A 94 7.41 7.15 -5.49
CA ILE A 94 8.63 7.76 -4.94
C ILE A 94 9.70 7.93 -6.02
N GLN A 95 9.86 6.97 -6.92
CA GLN A 95 10.77 7.09 -8.06
C GLN A 95 10.42 8.24 -9.00
N GLN A 96 9.16 8.66 -9.02
CA GLN A 96 8.67 9.80 -9.79
C GLN A 96 8.66 11.11 -8.99
N GLY A 97 9.11 11.08 -7.75
CA GLY A 97 9.22 12.26 -6.90
C GLY A 97 7.98 12.57 -6.06
N ALA A 98 7.07 11.62 -5.91
CA ALA A 98 5.89 11.79 -5.07
C ALA A 98 6.27 12.12 -3.61
N PRO A 99 5.63 13.13 -2.98
CA PRO A 99 5.89 13.53 -1.61
C PRO A 99 5.12 12.62 -0.63
N LEU A 100 5.53 11.35 -0.57
CA LEU A 100 4.91 10.32 0.27
C LEU A 100 5.94 9.73 1.22
N LYS A 101 5.47 9.24 2.37
CA LYS A 101 6.26 8.44 3.33
C LYS A 101 5.60 7.09 3.56
N MET A 102 6.39 6.05 3.74
CA MET A 102 5.98 4.77 4.28
C MET A 102 6.24 4.78 5.78
N VAL A 103 5.21 4.52 6.57
CA VAL A 103 5.25 4.70 8.04
C VAL A 103 4.94 3.44 8.84
N SER A 104 4.38 2.41 8.19
CA SER A 104 4.06 1.13 8.84
C SER A 104 3.94 0.02 7.79
N ILE A 105 4.04 -1.23 8.26
CA ILE A 105 3.65 -2.43 7.50
C ILE A 105 2.19 -2.74 7.86
N ALA A 106 1.34 -2.78 6.86
CA ALA A 106 -0.07 -3.11 7.06
C ALA A 106 -0.29 -4.62 7.19
N VAL A 107 0.31 -5.40 6.29
CA VAL A 107 0.16 -6.85 6.23
C VAL A 107 1.33 -7.49 5.47
N VAL A 108 1.77 -8.65 5.93
CA VAL A 108 2.71 -9.54 5.23
C VAL A 108 1.94 -10.75 4.72
N TYR A 109 2.16 -11.11 3.47
CA TYR A 109 1.44 -12.21 2.82
C TYR A 109 2.29 -12.90 1.76
N GLU A 110 1.86 -14.08 1.31
CA GLU A 110 2.47 -14.70 0.13
C GLU A 110 2.18 -13.87 -1.13
N ALA A 111 3.06 -14.00 -2.12
CA ALA A 111 2.91 -13.28 -3.37
C ALA A 111 1.57 -13.59 -4.07
N ASN A 112 1.02 -12.59 -4.74
CA ASN A 112 -0.21 -12.70 -5.50
C ASN A 112 -0.14 -13.82 -6.55
N ASP A 113 -1.27 -14.46 -6.81
CA ASP A 113 -1.38 -15.53 -7.78
C ASP A 113 -1.65 -15.00 -9.19
N CYS A 114 -1.02 -15.68 -10.18
CA CYS A 114 -1.38 -15.55 -11.58
C CYS A 114 -2.07 -16.84 -12.01
N PHE A 115 -3.38 -16.75 -12.33
CA PHE A 115 -4.22 -17.88 -12.68
C PHE A 115 -4.21 -18.10 -14.19
N VAL A 116 -3.83 -19.31 -14.60
CA VAL A 116 -3.92 -19.76 -16.00
C VAL A 116 -5.30 -20.37 -16.24
N LYS A 117 -5.94 -19.99 -17.35
CA LYS A 117 -7.24 -20.51 -17.78
C LYS A 117 -7.24 -22.03 -17.89
N ASP A 118 -8.26 -22.66 -17.31
CA ASP A 118 -8.50 -24.10 -17.44
C ASP A 118 -8.65 -24.51 -18.93
N GLY A 119 -8.17 -25.70 -19.26
CA GLY A 119 -8.24 -26.24 -20.63
C GLY A 119 -7.08 -25.87 -21.52
N LEU A 120 -6.19 -24.92 -21.12
CA LEU A 120 -4.97 -24.61 -21.88
C LEU A 120 -3.85 -25.63 -21.64
N GLY A 121 -3.89 -26.39 -20.54
CA GLY A 121 -2.86 -27.37 -20.20
C GLY A 121 -1.51 -26.77 -19.78
N ILE A 122 -1.47 -25.44 -19.53
CA ILE A 122 -0.23 -24.74 -19.15
C ILE A 122 -0.06 -24.81 -17.63
N THR A 123 1.15 -25.17 -17.22
CA THR A 123 1.60 -25.33 -15.82
C THR A 123 2.99 -24.73 -15.66
N SER A 124 3.55 -24.72 -14.45
CA SER A 124 4.94 -24.30 -14.22
C SER A 124 5.96 -25.10 -15.06
N ALA A 125 5.66 -26.37 -15.39
CA ALA A 125 6.57 -27.22 -16.16
C ALA A 125 6.64 -26.87 -17.67
N ASN A 126 5.63 -26.19 -18.22
CA ASN A 126 5.57 -25.79 -19.63
C ASN A 126 5.14 -24.33 -19.79
N ALA A 127 5.54 -23.48 -18.86
CA ALA A 127 5.11 -22.07 -18.78
C ALA A 127 5.49 -21.25 -20.03
N SER A 128 6.50 -21.64 -20.81
CA SER A 128 6.84 -21.02 -22.09
C SER A 128 5.68 -21.04 -23.12
N GLU A 129 4.67 -21.88 -22.93
CA GLU A 129 3.46 -21.85 -23.76
C GLU A 129 2.59 -20.62 -23.52
N LEU A 130 2.90 -19.78 -22.49
CA LEU A 130 2.33 -18.44 -22.30
C LEU A 130 2.89 -17.40 -23.28
N GLU A 131 4.03 -17.66 -23.89
CA GLU A 131 4.63 -16.77 -24.88
C GLU A 131 3.67 -16.54 -26.07
N GLY A 132 3.58 -15.29 -26.51
CA GLY A 132 2.64 -14.86 -27.53
C GLY A 132 1.17 -14.75 -27.10
N LYS A 133 0.82 -15.10 -25.87
CA LYS A 133 -0.57 -15.00 -25.37
C LYS A 133 -0.87 -13.64 -24.77
N THR A 134 -2.17 -13.35 -24.64
CA THR A 134 -2.68 -12.19 -23.91
C THR A 134 -2.86 -12.54 -22.45
N VAL A 135 -2.36 -11.68 -21.56
CA VAL A 135 -2.43 -11.83 -20.10
C VAL A 135 -2.91 -10.54 -19.45
N ALA A 136 -3.77 -10.65 -18.44
CA ALA A 136 -4.26 -9.51 -17.67
C ALA A 136 -3.40 -9.33 -16.40
N VAL A 137 -2.87 -8.14 -16.21
CA VAL A 137 -2.02 -7.80 -15.05
C VAL A 137 -2.37 -6.39 -14.61
N PRO A 138 -2.69 -6.16 -13.32
CA PRO A 138 -2.83 -4.80 -12.80
C PRO A 138 -1.45 -4.15 -12.67
N LEU A 139 -1.06 -3.37 -13.68
CA LEU A 139 0.31 -2.87 -13.84
C LEU A 139 0.76 -1.96 -12.68
N ASN A 140 2.05 -2.00 -12.38
CA ASN A 140 2.70 -1.26 -11.28
C ASN A 140 2.16 -1.58 -9.87
N THR A 141 1.48 -2.72 -9.70
CA THR A 141 1.03 -3.24 -8.40
C THR A 141 1.94 -4.37 -7.91
N MET A 142 1.66 -4.89 -6.70
CA MET A 142 2.35 -6.09 -6.20
C MET A 142 2.02 -7.33 -7.04
N ALA A 143 0.86 -7.40 -7.69
CA ALA A 143 0.54 -8.49 -8.62
C ALA A 143 1.40 -8.41 -9.90
N ASP A 144 1.70 -7.22 -10.42
CA ASP A 144 2.65 -7.04 -11.52
C ASP A 144 4.08 -7.46 -11.11
N PHE A 145 4.51 -7.06 -9.91
CA PHE A 145 5.79 -7.51 -9.37
C PHE A 145 5.85 -9.04 -9.27
N SER A 146 4.84 -9.65 -8.68
CA SER A 146 4.72 -11.11 -8.56
C SER A 146 4.72 -11.78 -9.94
N PHE A 147 3.97 -11.25 -10.91
CA PHE A 147 3.96 -11.73 -12.29
C PHE A 147 5.35 -11.74 -12.91
N ARG A 148 6.07 -10.62 -12.87
CA ARG A 148 7.42 -10.52 -13.43
C ARG A 148 8.40 -11.49 -12.77
N LYS A 149 8.31 -11.65 -11.46
CA LYS A 149 9.14 -12.59 -10.71
C LYS A 149 8.80 -14.03 -11.04
N GLN A 150 7.51 -14.37 -11.15
CA GLN A 150 7.07 -15.71 -11.56
C GLN A 150 7.51 -16.04 -12.98
N MET A 151 7.32 -15.15 -13.95
CA MET A 151 7.76 -15.36 -15.33
C MET A 151 9.29 -15.52 -15.42
N ALA A 152 10.05 -14.72 -14.69
CA ALA A 152 11.50 -14.86 -14.65
C ALA A 152 11.94 -16.19 -14.00
N ALA A 153 11.27 -16.65 -12.95
CA ALA A 153 11.57 -17.93 -12.30
C ALA A 153 11.21 -19.14 -13.18
N LEU A 154 10.26 -18.99 -14.09
CA LEU A 154 9.80 -20.01 -15.05
C LEU A 154 10.47 -19.90 -16.43
N ASP A 155 11.46 -19.00 -16.58
CA ASP A 155 12.19 -18.74 -17.84
C ASP A 155 11.27 -18.40 -19.03
N VAL A 156 10.23 -17.58 -18.80
CA VAL A 156 9.25 -17.15 -19.80
C VAL A 156 9.62 -15.78 -20.37
N ASP A 157 9.70 -15.67 -21.70
CA ASP A 157 9.96 -14.41 -22.40
C ASP A 157 8.68 -13.53 -22.45
N MET A 158 8.55 -12.63 -21.47
CA MET A 158 7.43 -11.69 -21.41
C MET A 158 7.38 -10.72 -22.59
N SER A 159 8.47 -10.50 -23.33
CA SER A 159 8.50 -9.57 -24.46
C SER A 159 7.60 -10.01 -25.63
N THR A 160 7.28 -11.28 -25.68
CA THR A 160 6.38 -11.89 -26.68
C THR A 160 4.90 -11.81 -26.29
N MET A 161 4.59 -11.53 -25.03
CA MET A 161 3.23 -11.49 -24.51
C MET A 161 2.52 -10.17 -24.82
N THR A 162 1.20 -10.21 -24.94
CA THR A 162 0.35 -9.02 -24.89
C THR A 162 -0.13 -8.83 -23.45
N ILE A 163 0.46 -7.90 -22.72
CA ILE A 163 0.08 -7.59 -21.34
C ILE A 163 -0.98 -6.49 -21.36
N VAL A 164 -2.16 -6.78 -20.79
CA VAL A 164 -3.30 -5.86 -20.69
C VAL A 164 -3.41 -5.39 -19.23
N ASP A 165 -3.42 -4.07 -19.04
CA ASP A 165 -3.64 -3.48 -17.73
C ASP A 165 -5.11 -3.59 -17.34
N GLN A 166 -5.40 -4.41 -16.33
CA GLN A 166 -6.74 -4.63 -15.81
C GLN A 166 -6.73 -4.73 -14.29
N ALA A 167 -7.73 -4.12 -13.66
CA ALA A 167 -7.99 -4.32 -12.24
C ALA A 167 -8.31 -5.81 -11.95
N PRO A 168 -8.06 -6.31 -10.73
CA PRO A 168 -8.23 -7.73 -10.41
C PRO A 168 -9.60 -8.32 -10.78
N ALA A 169 -10.68 -7.59 -10.49
CA ALA A 169 -12.04 -8.04 -10.80
C ALA A 169 -12.26 -8.16 -12.32
N ASP A 170 -11.78 -7.19 -13.11
CA ASP A 170 -11.87 -7.21 -14.58
C ASP A 170 -11.01 -8.33 -15.15
N GLY A 171 -9.81 -8.54 -14.60
CA GLY A 171 -8.92 -9.65 -14.96
C GLY A 171 -9.55 -11.01 -14.72
N ALA A 172 -10.28 -11.19 -13.60
CA ALA A 172 -11.02 -12.43 -13.32
C ALA A 172 -12.15 -12.67 -14.32
N VAL A 173 -12.87 -11.61 -14.73
CA VAL A 173 -13.89 -11.69 -15.80
C VAL A 173 -13.27 -12.07 -17.14
N SER A 174 -12.18 -11.40 -17.53
CA SER A 174 -11.46 -11.69 -18.79
C SER A 174 -10.87 -13.11 -18.82
N LEU A 175 -10.45 -13.64 -17.65
CA LEU A 175 -10.05 -15.04 -17.53
C LEU A 175 -11.24 -15.97 -17.73
N ALA A 176 -12.40 -15.66 -17.12
CA ALA A 176 -13.60 -16.49 -17.21
C ALA A 176 -14.14 -16.58 -18.62
N ASP A 177 -14.19 -15.48 -19.37
CA ASP A 177 -14.67 -15.46 -20.76
C ASP A 177 -13.64 -15.95 -21.79
N GLY A 178 -12.36 -16.12 -21.39
CA GLY A 178 -11.28 -16.60 -22.25
C GLY A 178 -10.63 -15.53 -23.11
N SER A 179 -10.88 -14.24 -22.86
CA SER A 179 -10.22 -13.12 -23.53
C SER A 179 -8.73 -13.07 -23.20
N VAL A 180 -8.32 -13.61 -22.04
CA VAL A 180 -6.94 -13.75 -21.65
C VAL A 180 -6.60 -15.20 -21.27
N ALA A 181 -5.36 -15.61 -21.51
CA ALA A 181 -4.86 -16.93 -21.16
C ALA A 181 -4.48 -17.02 -19.67
N MET A 182 -4.11 -15.90 -19.05
CA MET A 182 -3.73 -15.82 -17.66
C MET A 182 -4.15 -14.45 -17.10
N ALA A 183 -4.50 -14.41 -15.81
CA ALA A 183 -4.77 -13.18 -15.08
C ALA A 183 -4.07 -13.19 -13.71
N CYS A 184 -3.37 -12.12 -13.37
CA CYS A 184 -2.75 -11.95 -12.06
C CYS A 184 -3.69 -11.17 -11.15
N ILE A 185 -4.03 -11.74 -9.99
CA ILE A 185 -5.18 -11.33 -9.18
C ILE A 185 -4.73 -11.09 -7.73
N PHE A 186 -5.30 -10.07 -7.12
CA PHE A 186 -5.40 -9.91 -5.66
C PHE A 186 -6.85 -9.62 -5.28
N GLY A 187 -7.14 -9.66 -3.97
CA GLY A 187 -8.53 -9.59 -3.50
C GLY A 187 -9.18 -10.97 -3.38
N GLY A 188 -9.87 -11.20 -2.25
CA GLY A 188 -10.37 -12.53 -1.93
C GLY A 188 -11.45 -13.03 -2.86
N ALA A 189 -12.43 -12.19 -3.21
CA ALA A 189 -13.53 -12.57 -4.09
C ALA A 189 -13.07 -12.72 -5.54
N SER A 190 -12.22 -11.82 -6.01
CA SER A 190 -11.63 -11.88 -7.36
C SER A 190 -10.75 -13.11 -7.54
N ALA A 191 -9.90 -13.43 -6.55
CA ALA A 191 -9.06 -14.64 -6.57
C ALA A 191 -9.90 -15.93 -6.53
N LYS A 192 -10.98 -15.95 -5.75
CA LYS A 192 -11.94 -17.07 -5.75
C LYS A 192 -12.58 -17.26 -7.12
N ALA A 193 -13.07 -16.19 -7.74
CA ALA A 193 -13.67 -16.25 -9.07
C ALA A 193 -12.67 -16.74 -10.14
N ALA A 194 -11.42 -16.28 -10.10
CA ALA A 194 -10.37 -16.76 -11.00
C ALA A 194 -10.04 -18.24 -10.78
N GLY A 195 -10.06 -18.71 -9.51
CA GLY A 195 -9.82 -20.09 -9.13
C GLY A 195 -10.93 -21.07 -9.57
N GLU A 196 -12.14 -20.56 -9.87
CA GLU A 196 -13.25 -21.39 -10.41
C GLU A 196 -13.04 -21.74 -11.90
N VAL A 197 -12.19 -20.99 -12.62
CA VAL A 197 -12.01 -21.10 -14.09
C VAL A 197 -10.54 -21.24 -14.50
N GLY A 198 -9.63 -21.28 -13.54
CA GLY A 198 -8.18 -21.35 -13.76
C GLY A 198 -7.44 -21.85 -12.53
N LYS A 199 -6.12 -22.01 -12.68
CA LYS A 199 -5.25 -22.46 -11.59
C LYS A 199 -4.00 -21.58 -11.51
N PRO A 200 -3.45 -21.34 -10.31
CA PRO A 200 -2.18 -20.64 -10.16
C PRO A 200 -1.08 -21.33 -10.99
N ILE A 201 -0.30 -20.54 -11.72
CA ILE A 201 0.83 -21.03 -12.53
C ILE A 201 1.96 -21.57 -11.64
N MET A 202 2.15 -21.01 -10.46
CA MET A 202 3.08 -21.47 -9.43
C MET A 202 2.33 -21.73 -8.13
N SER A 203 2.67 -22.83 -7.47
CA SER A 203 2.21 -23.11 -6.11
C SER A 203 2.87 -22.15 -5.10
N SER A 204 2.28 -22.04 -3.90
CA SER A 204 2.86 -21.29 -2.79
C SER A 204 4.28 -21.73 -2.47
N GLN A 205 4.58 -23.04 -2.56
CA GLN A 205 5.92 -23.56 -2.31
C GLN A 205 6.92 -23.11 -3.38
N GLU A 206 6.57 -23.20 -4.67
CA GLU A 206 7.42 -22.74 -5.76
C GLU A 206 7.70 -21.23 -5.66
N LYS A 207 6.70 -20.42 -5.27
CA LYS A 207 6.89 -18.98 -5.02
C LYS A 207 7.88 -18.73 -3.86
N ARG A 208 7.74 -19.45 -2.74
CA ARG A 208 8.67 -19.35 -1.60
C ARG A 208 10.10 -19.73 -2.00
N ASP A 209 10.26 -20.85 -2.72
CA ASP A 209 11.57 -21.34 -3.18
C ASP A 209 12.25 -20.36 -4.15
N ALA A 210 11.45 -19.61 -4.91
CA ALA A 210 11.90 -18.53 -5.79
C ALA A 210 12.12 -17.19 -5.07
N GLY A 211 11.90 -17.13 -3.75
CA GLY A 211 12.04 -15.90 -2.95
C GLY A 211 11.01 -14.82 -3.31
N ILE A 212 9.82 -15.22 -3.75
CA ILE A 212 8.73 -14.32 -4.11
C ILE A 212 7.82 -14.16 -2.90
N GLY A 213 7.98 -13.07 -2.17
CA GLY A 213 7.15 -12.68 -1.03
C GLY A 213 6.62 -11.26 -1.19
N SER A 214 5.70 -10.85 -0.31
CA SER A 214 5.02 -9.59 -0.43
C SER A 214 4.64 -9.00 0.93
N PHE A 215 4.58 -7.68 1.00
CA PHE A 215 3.91 -6.96 2.08
C PHE A 215 3.32 -5.65 1.56
N ASP A 216 2.24 -5.24 2.20
CA ASP A 216 1.64 -3.94 1.98
C ASP A 216 2.01 -2.98 3.10
N VAL A 217 1.95 -1.72 2.80
CA VAL A 217 2.41 -0.64 3.66
C VAL A 217 1.29 0.31 4.02
N VAL A 218 1.45 1.03 5.11
CA VAL A 218 0.72 2.27 5.37
C VAL A 218 1.58 3.40 4.84
N SER A 219 1.09 4.09 3.83
CA SER A 219 1.73 5.28 3.28
C SER A 219 0.92 6.53 3.62
N VAL A 220 1.61 7.66 3.70
CA VAL A 220 1.03 8.94 4.09
C VAL A 220 1.62 10.06 3.25
N THR A 221 0.86 11.12 2.99
CA THR A 221 1.43 12.32 2.36
C THR A 221 2.41 12.99 3.31
N GLU A 222 3.55 13.48 2.79
CA GLU A 222 4.53 14.22 3.62
C GLU A 222 3.88 15.43 4.31
N LYS A 223 2.92 16.07 3.63
CA LYS A 223 2.14 17.18 4.19
C LYS A 223 1.40 16.76 5.45
N PHE A 224 0.57 15.70 5.37
CA PHE A 224 -0.21 15.23 6.52
C PHE A 224 0.70 14.78 7.66
N ALA A 225 1.75 14.00 7.38
CA ALA A 225 2.70 13.54 8.38
C ALA A 225 3.41 14.70 9.11
N THR A 226 3.67 15.82 8.42
CA THR A 226 4.33 17.00 8.97
C THR A 226 3.37 17.89 9.76
N GLU A 227 2.18 18.10 9.23
CA GLU A 227 1.18 19.01 9.82
C GLU A 227 0.40 18.33 10.97
N ASN A 228 0.20 17.01 10.92
CA ASN A 228 -0.64 16.24 11.84
C ASN A 228 0.07 14.99 12.41
N PRO A 229 1.31 15.06 12.93
CA PRO A 229 2.05 13.89 13.40
C PRO A 229 1.35 13.17 14.57
N GLY A 230 0.60 13.91 15.39
CA GLY A 230 -0.19 13.35 16.50
C GLY A 230 -1.35 12.47 15.97
N LEU A 231 -2.11 12.96 14.99
CA LEU A 231 -3.19 12.18 14.39
C LEU A 231 -2.65 10.92 13.69
N LEU A 232 -1.50 11.02 13.03
CA LEU A 232 -0.86 9.86 12.40
C LEU A 232 -0.46 8.80 13.42
N ARG A 233 0.13 9.18 14.55
CA ARG A 233 0.48 8.24 15.64
C ARG A 233 -0.77 7.56 16.19
N THR A 234 -1.81 8.33 16.52
CA THR A 234 -3.07 7.77 17.00
C THR A 234 -3.70 6.81 15.99
N PHE A 235 -3.64 7.12 14.67
CA PHE A 235 -4.09 6.19 13.63
C PHE A 235 -3.34 4.85 13.69
N LEU A 236 -2.01 4.90 13.83
CA LEU A 236 -1.18 3.69 13.91
C LEU A 236 -1.39 2.91 15.21
N GLU A 237 -1.61 3.59 16.35
CA GLU A 237 -1.96 2.97 17.64
C GLU A 237 -3.30 2.22 17.57
N VAL A 238 -4.35 2.82 17.03
CA VAL A 238 -5.66 2.15 16.84
C VAL A 238 -5.52 0.94 15.90
N THR A 239 -4.69 1.05 14.88
CA THR A 239 -4.39 -0.06 13.96
C THR A 239 -3.67 -1.21 14.69
N GLU A 240 -2.67 -0.88 15.51
CA GLU A 240 -1.95 -1.87 16.33
C GLU A 240 -2.88 -2.57 17.33
N GLU A 241 -3.74 -1.81 18.01
CA GLU A 241 -4.72 -2.38 18.94
C GLU A 241 -5.67 -3.36 18.21
N ALA A 242 -6.13 -3.01 17.01
CA ALA A 242 -6.95 -3.90 16.20
C ALA A 242 -6.22 -5.21 15.85
N ASN A 243 -4.94 -5.12 15.48
CA ASN A 243 -4.11 -6.29 15.17
C ASN A 243 -3.89 -7.17 16.41
N GLN A 244 -3.58 -6.58 17.57
CA GLN A 244 -3.39 -7.32 18.84
C GLN A 244 -4.68 -7.99 19.32
N ASN A 245 -5.83 -7.35 19.12
CA ASN A 245 -7.15 -7.85 19.53
C ASN A 245 -7.72 -8.86 18.54
N TRP A 246 -7.10 -9.08 17.40
CA TRP A 246 -7.53 -10.07 16.41
C TRP A 246 -7.32 -11.50 16.92
N LYS A 247 -8.43 -12.27 17.00
CA LYS A 247 -8.44 -13.66 17.47
C LYS A 247 -9.11 -14.60 16.47
N ALA A 248 -9.45 -14.08 15.28
CA ALA A 248 -10.14 -14.82 14.22
C ALA A 248 -11.44 -15.50 14.71
N THR A 249 -12.15 -14.88 15.65
CA THR A 249 -13.47 -15.39 16.07
C THR A 249 -14.48 -15.20 14.94
N ASP A 250 -15.52 -16.04 14.91
CA ASP A 250 -16.56 -15.95 13.87
C ASP A 250 -17.23 -14.56 13.83
N ASN A 251 -17.39 -13.93 15.00
CA ASN A 251 -17.92 -12.55 15.06
C ASN A 251 -16.99 -11.55 14.38
N GLN A 252 -15.69 -11.60 14.68
CA GLN A 252 -14.69 -10.73 14.06
C GLN A 252 -14.63 -10.96 12.55
N ILE A 253 -14.56 -12.20 12.11
CA ILE A 253 -14.55 -12.56 10.67
C ILE A 253 -15.83 -12.05 9.99
N THR A 254 -17.01 -12.18 10.62
CA THR A 254 -18.26 -11.69 10.05
C THR A 254 -18.26 -10.17 9.87
N LYS A 255 -17.76 -9.41 10.85
CA LYS A 255 -17.65 -7.95 10.75
C LYS A 255 -16.71 -7.54 9.61
N VAL A 256 -15.52 -8.14 9.55
CA VAL A 256 -14.52 -7.88 8.50
C VAL A 256 -15.06 -8.26 7.13
N ALA A 257 -15.73 -9.41 7.01
CA ALA A 257 -16.33 -9.87 5.76
C ALA A 257 -17.34 -8.88 5.20
N ALA A 258 -18.20 -8.34 6.07
CA ALA A 258 -19.20 -7.35 5.67
C ALA A 258 -18.56 -6.05 5.17
N ASP A 259 -17.52 -5.56 5.83
CA ASP A 259 -16.81 -4.32 5.44
C ASP A 259 -15.92 -4.52 4.21
N ALA A 260 -15.31 -5.69 4.08
CA ALA A 260 -14.48 -6.05 2.93
C ALA A 260 -15.30 -6.45 1.68
N GLY A 261 -16.61 -6.56 1.77
CA GLY A 261 -17.48 -6.97 0.66
C GLY A 261 -17.31 -8.44 0.26
N MET A 262 -16.97 -9.31 1.20
CA MET A 262 -16.71 -10.75 0.96
C MET A 262 -17.64 -11.66 1.75
N ASP A 263 -17.73 -12.93 1.34
CA ASP A 263 -18.35 -13.96 2.17
C ASP A 263 -17.42 -14.40 3.33
N PHE A 264 -18.02 -14.96 4.37
CA PHE A 264 -17.32 -15.42 5.58
C PHE A 264 -16.17 -16.40 5.27
N GLY A 265 -16.41 -17.37 4.38
CA GLY A 265 -15.44 -18.42 4.06
C GLY A 265 -14.22 -17.84 3.33
N THR A 266 -14.45 -16.98 2.35
CA THR A 266 -13.41 -16.28 1.60
C THR A 266 -12.59 -15.40 2.52
N THR A 267 -13.24 -14.61 3.39
CA THR A 267 -12.57 -13.76 4.40
C THR A 267 -11.68 -14.56 5.33
N LYS A 268 -12.24 -15.65 5.89
CA LYS A 268 -11.51 -16.55 6.80
C LYS A 268 -10.27 -17.15 6.13
N SER A 269 -10.42 -17.61 4.89
CA SER A 269 -9.32 -18.20 4.12
C SER A 269 -8.23 -17.18 3.81
N GLN A 270 -8.59 -15.96 3.37
CA GLN A 270 -7.64 -14.91 3.07
C GLN A 270 -6.85 -14.48 4.32
N MET A 271 -7.54 -14.21 5.43
CA MET A 271 -6.90 -13.78 6.67
C MET A 271 -6.00 -14.85 7.31
N ALA A 272 -6.25 -16.13 7.04
CA ALA A 272 -5.37 -17.21 7.50
C ALA A 272 -3.98 -17.20 6.84
N GLY A 273 -3.85 -16.58 5.67
CA GLY A 273 -2.57 -16.39 4.95
C GLY A 273 -1.89 -15.05 5.25
N PHE A 274 -2.48 -14.22 6.12
CA PHE A 274 -1.97 -12.89 6.44
C PHE A 274 -1.28 -12.85 7.80
N VAL A 275 -0.18 -12.10 7.87
CA VAL A 275 0.51 -11.78 9.12
C VAL A 275 0.47 -10.27 9.31
N PHE A 276 0.00 -9.86 10.48
CA PHE A 276 -0.07 -8.46 10.91
C PHE A 276 1.02 -8.21 11.94
N PRO A 277 2.21 -7.70 11.54
CA PRO A 277 3.34 -7.56 12.44
C PRO A 277 3.05 -6.47 13.49
N SER A 278 3.38 -6.77 14.75
CA SER A 278 3.28 -5.78 15.83
C SER A 278 4.23 -4.60 15.59
N ILE A 279 3.99 -3.47 16.25
CA ILE A 279 4.91 -2.31 16.21
C ILE A 279 6.33 -2.74 16.60
N ALA A 280 6.48 -3.60 17.59
CA ALA A 280 7.80 -4.11 18.03
C ALA A 280 8.49 -4.91 16.91
N ASP A 281 7.75 -5.86 16.26
CA ASP A 281 8.27 -6.64 15.15
C ASP A 281 8.61 -5.75 13.94
N GLN A 282 7.80 -4.72 13.70
CA GLN A 282 8.05 -3.77 12.62
C GLN A 282 9.36 -2.99 12.85
N LYS A 283 9.58 -2.47 14.05
CA LYS A 283 10.82 -1.75 14.41
C LYS A 283 12.06 -2.63 14.28
N GLU A 284 11.97 -3.88 14.69
CA GLU A 284 13.10 -4.82 14.64
C GLU A 284 13.36 -5.32 13.21
N THR A 285 12.31 -5.77 12.51
CA THR A 285 12.45 -6.50 11.24
C THR A 285 12.43 -5.59 10.04
N PHE A 286 11.57 -4.55 10.02
CA PHE A 286 11.33 -3.76 8.80
C PHE A 286 12.03 -2.41 8.79
N PHE A 287 12.06 -1.69 9.93
CA PHE A 287 12.53 -0.31 10.01
C PHE A 287 13.88 -0.14 10.73
N GLY A 288 14.40 -1.16 11.37
CA GLY A 288 15.71 -1.10 12.05
C GLY A 288 16.87 -0.85 11.09
N SER A 289 18.08 -0.66 11.64
CA SER A 289 19.30 -0.38 10.86
C SER A 289 19.64 -1.47 9.82
N SER A 290 19.12 -2.68 10.00
CA SER A 290 19.21 -3.80 9.05
C SER A 290 17.82 -4.19 8.53
N GLY A 291 16.86 -3.27 8.61
CA GLY A 291 15.47 -3.54 8.25
C GLY A 291 15.29 -3.85 6.76
N ILE A 292 14.38 -4.80 6.50
CA ILE A 292 14.17 -5.31 5.14
C ILE A 292 13.32 -4.39 4.27
N ALA A 293 12.64 -3.38 4.84
CA ALA A 293 11.74 -2.52 4.08
C ALA A 293 12.48 -1.70 3.00
N VAL A 294 13.65 -1.15 3.34
CA VAL A 294 14.47 -0.39 2.39
C VAL A 294 14.99 -1.29 1.28
N SER A 295 15.59 -2.43 1.61
CA SER A 295 16.14 -3.36 0.62
C SER A 295 15.07 -4.00 -0.28
N ALA A 296 13.89 -4.27 0.26
CA ALA A 296 12.75 -4.73 -0.53
C ALA A 296 12.28 -3.66 -1.52
N ALA A 297 12.18 -2.40 -1.07
CA ALA A 297 11.82 -1.27 -1.92
C ALA A 297 12.86 -1.00 -3.00
N GLU A 298 14.16 -1.11 -2.70
CA GLU A 298 15.25 -1.01 -3.67
C GLU A 298 15.16 -2.10 -4.74
N SER A 299 14.99 -3.35 -4.31
CA SER A 299 14.82 -4.50 -5.22
C SER A 299 13.62 -4.32 -6.15
N LEU A 300 12.52 -3.81 -5.61
CA LEU A 300 11.30 -3.55 -6.35
C LEU A 300 11.48 -2.38 -7.32
N GLY A 301 12.18 -1.31 -6.88
CA GLY A 301 12.53 -0.17 -7.71
C GLY A 301 13.35 -0.54 -8.93
N LEU A 302 14.22 -1.55 -8.84
CA LEU A 302 14.98 -2.06 -9.98
C LEU A 302 14.07 -2.75 -11.03
N VAL A 303 13.01 -3.44 -10.59
CA VAL A 303 12.06 -4.12 -11.48
C VAL A 303 11.23 -3.11 -12.28
N PHE A 304 10.81 -2.01 -11.64
CA PHE A 304 9.93 -1.00 -12.25
C PHE A 304 10.64 0.24 -12.73
N LYS A 305 11.96 0.26 -12.76
CA LYS A 305 12.74 1.45 -13.13
C LYS A 305 12.38 1.93 -14.53
N LYS A 306 11.79 3.11 -14.61
CA LYS A 306 11.53 3.82 -15.87
C LYS A 306 12.73 4.69 -16.26
N PRO A 307 12.95 4.96 -17.57
CA PRO A 307 13.95 5.94 -18.01
C PRO A 307 13.73 7.29 -17.31
N GLY A 308 14.78 7.85 -16.73
CA GLY A 308 14.73 9.14 -16.01
C GLY A 308 14.23 9.05 -14.56
N ALA A 309 13.81 7.87 -14.09
CA ALA A 309 13.50 7.67 -12.68
C ALA A 309 14.76 7.79 -11.82
N TRP A 310 14.59 8.26 -10.58
CA TRP A 310 15.71 8.37 -9.64
C TRP A 310 16.36 7.02 -9.37
N ASN A 311 17.61 7.03 -8.96
CA ASN A 311 18.11 5.94 -8.15
C ASN A 311 17.38 5.97 -6.81
N VAL A 312 16.79 4.84 -6.47
CA VAL A 312 16.05 4.64 -5.22
C VAL A 312 16.98 4.85 -4.02
N ASP A 313 18.27 4.56 -4.19
CA ASP A 313 19.33 4.51 -3.19
C ASP A 313 19.46 5.78 -2.33
N ASP A 314 19.26 6.98 -2.90
CA ASP A 314 19.57 8.23 -2.20
C ASP A 314 18.38 8.78 -1.40
N LYS A 315 17.15 8.37 -1.67
CA LYS A 315 15.94 8.97 -1.08
C LYS A 315 15.06 7.99 -0.36
N ILE A 316 15.11 6.71 -0.69
CA ILE A 316 14.17 5.72 -0.15
C ILE A 316 14.32 5.57 1.36
N ALA A 317 15.55 5.56 1.87
CA ALA A 317 15.80 5.48 3.31
C ALA A 317 15.27 6.70 4.10
N LYS A 318 14.97 7.82 3.41
CA LYS A 318 14.42 9.03 4.04
C LYS A 318 12.90 9.03 4.08
N VAL A 319 12.26 8.25 3.22
CA VAL A 319 10.80 8.18 3.09
C VAL A 319 10.23 6.88 3.68
N ILE A 320 11.09 5.93 4.04
CA ILE A 320 10.73 4.72 4.78
C ILE A 320 11.16 4.90 6.23
N THR A 321 10.21 5.12 7.13
CA THR A 321 10.52 5.50 8.51
C THR A 321 9.56 4.89 9.51
N GLY A 322 10.11 4.38 10.62
CA GLY A 322 9.36 3.92 11.78
C GLY A 322 9.19 5.00 12.88
N GLU A 323 9.47 6.28 12.57
CA GLU A 323 9.45 7.38 13.56
C GLU A 323 8.08 7.68 14.18
N TYR A 324 7.00 7.19 13.55
CA TYR A 324 5.62 7.35 14.03
C TYR A 324 5.09 6.12 14.78
N LEU A 325 5.88 5.07 14.89
CA LEU A 325 5.56 3.85 15.63
C LEU A 325 6.03 4.01 17.08
N ASP A 326 5.15 4.28 18.01
CA ASP A 326 5.50 4.47 19.43
C ASP A 326 5.43 3.19 20.27
#